data_fb3152cb993403cabb8ae12c174f7f89
#
_entry.id   fb3152cb993403cabb8ae12c174f7f89
#
_cell.length_a   1.000
_cell.length_b   1.000
_cell.length_c   1.000
_cell.angle_alpha   90.00
_cell.angle_beta   90.00
_cell.angle_gamma   90.00
#
_symmetry.space_group_name_H-M   'P 1'
#
loop_
_entity.id
_entity.type
_entity.pdbx_description
1 polymer ?
#
loop_
_entity_poly.entity_id
_entity_poly.type
_entity_poly.pdbx_seq_one_letter_code
_entity_poly.pdbx_strand_id
1 'polypeptide(L)'
;MSRYSGQRVLMDTNVLLDALDSRRPQSEEACRVLRHCNGGGATAYVCPMSLKDVYHVLAKAHGAEAARRGVGYLMGLVVIAPMGSEDCDVSLRSDEPDFEDGLVRACAELNGIDFILTRDAKAFDHSTVRAVNCAKYLEIFAARDEAARGAAFGVRP
;
A
#
# COMPACT_ATOMS: atom_id res chain seq x y z
N MET A 1 13.94 9.00 18.36
CA MET A 1 13.56 7.83 17.53
C MET A 1 12.05 7.64 17.58
N SER A 2 11.41 7.83 16.45
CA SER A 2 9.96 7.62 16.35
C SER A 2 9.65 6.14 16.58
N ARG A 3 8.72 5.82 17.49
CA ARG A 3 8.24 4.45 17.75
C ARG A 3 7.50 3.81 16.56
N TYR A 4 7.40 4.50 15.44
CA TYR A 4 6.63 4.13 14.25
C TYR A 4 7.49 3.84 13.01
N SER A 5 8.81 3.83 13.15
CA SER A 5 9.74 3.63 12.02
C SER A 5 9.78 2.19 11.45
N GLY A 6 8.83 1.36 11.82
CA GLY A 6 8.78 -0.05 11.41
C GLY A 6 7.53 -0.49 10.67
N GLN A 7 6.47 0.35 10.57
CA GLN A 7 5.24 -0.08 9.93
C GLN A 7 5.40 -0.18 8.41
N ARG A 8 4.93 -1.30 7.84
CA ARG A 8 5.02 -1.60 6.41
C ARG A 8 3.63 -1.66 5.81
N VAL A 9 3.37 -0.88 4.78
CA VAL A 9 2.09 -0.88 4.07
C VAL A 9 2.29 -1.23 2.61
N LEU A 10 1.55 -2.21 2.10
CA LEU A 10 1.55 -2.59 0.69
C LEU A 10 0.41 -1.86 -0.02
N MET A 11 0.73 -1.12 -1.06
CA MET A 11 -0.25 -0.37 -1.85
C MET A 11 -0.68 -1.19 -3.07
N ASP A 12 -1.96 -1.49 -3.17
CA ASP A 12 -2.55 -2.17 -4.32
C ASP A 12 -2.64 -1.23 -5.54
N THR A 13 -2.78 -1.79 -6.73
CA THR A 13 -2.77 -1.08 -8.02
C THR A 13 -3.71 0.12 -8.05
N ASN A 14 -4.95 -0.04 -7.60
CA ASN A 14 -5.92 1.06 -7.61
C ASN A 14 -5.54 2.23 -6.70
N VAL A 15 -4.91 1.95 -5.57
CA VAL A 15 -4.41 2.99 -4.64
C VAL A 15 -3.25 3.76 -5.27
N LEU A 16 -2.37 3.08 -5.99
CA LEU A 16 -1.28 3.73 -6.74
C LEU A 16 -1.82 4.63 -7.86
N LEU A 17 -2.84 4.16 -8.59
CA LEU A 17 -3.51 4.96 -9.62
C LEU A 17 -4.23 6.17 -9.02
N ASP A 18 -4.88 6.02 -7.85
CA ASP A 18 -5.50 7.13 -7.13
C ASP A 18 -4.47 8.20 -6.76
N ALA A 19 -3.27 7.81 -6.35
CA ALA A 19 -2.20 8.73 -6.02
C ALA A 19 -1.66 9.51 -7.25
N LEU A 20 -1.78 8.95 -8.45
CA LEU A 20 -1.28 9.55 -9.68
C LEU A 20 -2.29 10.42 -10.43
N ASP A 21 -3.58 10.29 -10.15
CA ASP A 21 -4.64 11.02 -10.87
C ASP A 21 -5.57 11.76 -9.90
N SER A 22 -5.37 13.07 -9.78
CA SER A 22 -6.14 13.95 -8.89
C SER A 22 -7.65 14.02 -9.20
N ARG A 23 -8.10 13.50 -10.34
CA ARG A 23 -9.52 13.44 -10.72
C ARG A 23 -10.23 12.23 -10.09
N ARG A 24 -9.46 11.26 -9.56
CA ARG A 24 -10.03 10.07 -8.93
C ARG A 24 -10.56 10.41 -7.53
N PRO A 25 -11.73 9.89 -7.12
CA PRO A 25 -12.37 10.27 -5.85
C PRO A 25 -11.51 10.04 -4.61
N GLN A 26 -10.65 9.01 -4.60
CA GLN A 26 -9.80 8.64 -3.47
C GLN A 26 -8.36 9.19 -3.58
N SER A 27 -8.11 10.11 -4.52
CA SER A 27 -6.77 10.64 -4.78
C SER A 27 -6.17 11.33 -3.55
N GLU A 28 -6.96 12.12 -2.84
CA GLU A 28 -6.46 12.87 -1.68
C GLU A 28 -5.98 11.93 -0.57
N GLU A 29 -6.75 10.92 -0.22
CA GLU A 29 -6.38 9.95 0.81
C GLU A 29 -5.15 9.15 0.43
N ALA A 30 -5.06 8.70 -0.83
CA ALA A 30 -3.88 7.99 -1.34
C ALA A 30 -2.62 8.87 -1.27
N CYS A 31 -2.72 10.13 -1.68
CA CYS A 31 -1.62 11.10 -1.56
C CYS A 31 -1.24 11.38 -0.11
N ARG A 32 -2.20 11.46 0.80
CA ARG A 32 -1.93 11.64 2.23
C ARG A 32 -1.17 10.45 2.82
N VAL A 33 -1.54 9.23 2.45
CA VAL A 33 -0.78 8.03 2.86
C VAL A 33 0.65 8.08 2.35
N LEU A 34 0.87 8.40 1.08
CA LEU A 34 2.24 8.51 0.54
C LEU A 34 3.06 9.61 1.25
N ARG A 35 2.46 10.77 1.51
CA ARG A 35 3.14 11.83 2.29
C ARG A 35 3.48 11.36 3.69
N HIS A 36 2.58 10.64 4.35
CA HIS A 36 2.82 10.05 5.66
C HIS A 36 4.01 9.08 5.64
N CYS A 37 4.07 8.21 4.65
CA CYS A 37 5.18 7.27 4.48
C CYS A 37 6.50 8.02 4.21
N ASN A 38 6.51 8.98 3.30
CA ASN A 38 7.71 9.79 3.01
C ASN A 38 8.17 10.64 4.19
N GLY A 39 7.26 11.02 5.07
CA GLY A 39 7.57 11.70 6.34
C GLY A 39 8.11 10.78 7.45
N GLY A 40 8.33 9.50 7.16
CA GLY A 40 8.87 8.52 8.10
C GLY A 40 7.84 7.88 9.03
N GLY A 41 6.54 8.06 8.77
CA GLY A 41 5.48 7.43 9.56
C GLY A 41 5.29 5.94 9.29
N ALA A 42 5.59 5.51 8.08
CA ALA A 42 5.56 4.11 7.64
C ALA A 42 6.48 3.94 6.42
N THR A 43 6.64 2.71 5.94
CA THR A 43 7.29 2.43 4.65
C THR A 43 6.25 1.90 3.67
N ALA A 44 6.08 2.59 2.55
CA ALA A 44 5.20 2.14 1.47
C ALA A 44 5.92 1.09 0.61
N TYR A 45 5.23 -0.03 0.40
CA TYR A 45 5.67 -1.13 -0.46
C TYR A 45 4.72 -1.31 -1.64
N VAL A 46 5.23 -1.88 -2.70
CA VAL A 46 4.45 -2.25 -3.89
C VAL A 46 4.94 -3.57 -4.45
N CYS A 47 4.02 -4.41 -4.94
CA CYS A 47 4.37 -5.57 -5.74
C CYS A 47 4.87 -5.15 -7.13
N PRO A 48 5.88 -5.82 -7.71
CA PRO A 48 6.29 -5.57 -9.09
C PRO A 48 5.14 -5.67 -10.10
N MET A 49 4.22 -6.60 -9.89
CA MET A 49 2.98 -6.75 -10.68
C MET A 49 2.13 -5.49 -10.68
N SER A 50 1.92 -4.88 -9.51
CA SER A 50 1.13 -3.65 -9.41
C SER A 50 1.74 -2.50 -10.19
N LEU A 51 3.06 -2.40 -10.24
CA LEU A 51 3.75 -1.42 -11.12
C LEU A 51 3.51 -1.71 -12.61
N LYS A 52 3.55 -2.99 -13.01
CA LYS A 52 3.22 -3.41 -14.39
C LYS A 52 1.79 -3.00 -14.75
N ASP A 53 0.83 -3.19 -13.84
CA ASP A 53 -0.57 -2.85 -14.07
C ASP A 53 -0.79 -1.34 -14.12
N VAL A 54 -0.15 -0.58 -13.21
CA VAL A 54 -0.14 0.89 -13.26
C VAL A 54 0.41 1.37 -14.61
N TYR A 55 1.55 0.82 -15.06
CA TYR A 55 2.11 1.16 -16.37
C TYR A 55 1.09 0.89 -17.50
N HIS A 56 0.47 -0.28 -17.51
CA HIS A 56 -0.48 -0.67 -18.53
C HIS A 56 -1.69 0.27 -18.61
N VAL A 57 -2.27 0.61 -17.46
CA VAL A 57 -3.41 1.54 -17.37
C VAL A 57 -3.01 2.94 -17.85
N LEU A 58 -1.88 3.45 -17.40
CA LEU A 58 -1.39 4.77 -17.81
C LEU A 58 -1.01 4.82 -19.29
N ALA A 59 -0.38 3.78 -19.81
CA ALA A 59 0.02 3.71 -21.22
C ALA A 59 -1.20 3.71 -22.14
N LYS A 60 -2.25 2.99 -21.77
CA LYS A 60 -3.52 2.98 -22.51
C LYS A 60 -4.23 4.33 -22.50
N ALA A 61 -4.18 5.04 -21.38
CA ALA A 61 -4.87 6.33 -21.20
C ALA A 61 -4.08 7.54 -21.74
N HIS A 62 -2.76 7.52 -21.60
CA HIS A 62 -1.90 8.72 -21.78
C HIS A 62 -0.64 8.46 -22.60
N GLY A 63 -0.42 7.24 -23.10
CA GLY A 63 0.74 6.85 -23.87
C GLY A 63 1.93 6.37 -23.03
N ALA A 64 2.85 5.68 -23.69
CA ALA A 64 3.96 4.98 -23.02
C ALA A 64 4.92 5.92 -22.28
N GLU A 65 5.16 7.12 -22.79
CA GLU A 65 6.06 8.08 -22.16
C GLU A 65 5.49 8.61 -20.82
N ALA A 66 4.19 8.96 -20.80
CA ALA A 66 3.51 9.36 -19.57
C ALA A 66 3.47 8.22 -18.55
N ALA A 67 3.26 6.97 -19.01
CA ALA A 67 3.29 5.79 -18.16
C ALA A 67 4.68 5.58 -17.51
N ARG A 68 5.76 5.73 -18.28
CA ARG A 68 7.13 5.65 -17.75
C ARG A 68 7.40 6.70 -16.68
N ARG A 69 6.97 7.94 -16.91
CA ARG A 69 7.10 9.01 -15.91
C ARG A 69 6.33 8.71 -14.63
N GLY A 70 5.08 8.24 -14.75
CA GLY A 70 4.24 7.90 -13.60
C GLY A 70 4.83 6.76 -12.76
N VAL A 71 5.25 5.67 -13.40
CA VAL A 71 5.90 4.54 -12.72
C VAL A 71 7.23 4.98 -12.10
N GLY A 72 8.06 5.74 -12.83
CA GLY A 72 9.31 6.27 -12.30
C GLY A 72 9.12 7.17 -11.07
N TYR A 73 8.07 8.00 -11.07
CA TYR A 73 7.70 8.81 -9.92
C TYR A 73 7.35 7.92 -8.70
N LEU A 74 6.51 6.91 -8.89
CA LEU A 74 6.16 5.97 -7.81
C LEU A 74 7.39 5.25 -7.27
N MET A 75 8.28 4.76 -8.13
CA MET A 75 9.51 4.07 -7.72
C MET A 75 10.44 4.94 -6.87
N GLY A 76 10.33 6.26 -6.96
CA GLY A 76 11.03 7.19 -6.07
C GLY A 76 10.40 7.32 -4.67
N LEU A 77 9.17 6.84 -4.48
CA LEU A 77 8.38 7.00 -3.26
C LEU A 77 8.15 5.71 -2.49
N VAL A 78 8.29 4.57 -3.15
CA VAL A 78 7.92 3.25 -2.59
C VAL A 78 9.08 2.27 -2.67
N VAL A 79 9.04 1.26 -1.82
CA VAL A 79 9.94 0.10 -1.88
C VAL A 79 9.27 -0.98 -2.72
N ILE A 80 9.97 -1.50 -3.72
CA ILE A 80 9.49 -2.66 -4.49
C ILE A 80 9.73 -3.91 -3.63
N ALA A 81 8.64 -4.58 -3.23
CA ALA A 81 8.73 -5.79 -2.45
C ALA A 81 9.36 -6.92 -3.27
N PRO A 82 10.30 -7.69 -2.72
CA PRO A 82 10.78 -8.90 -3.37
C PRO A 82 9.60 -9.84 -3.66
N MET A 83 9.58 -10.42 -4.86
CA MET A 83 8.55 -11.35 -5.32
C MET A 83 9.20 -12.42 -6.21
N GLY A 84 8.84 -13.67 -6.02
CA GLY A 84 9.46 -14.77 -6.74
C GLY A 84 8.61 -16.04 -6.77
N SER A 85 9.27 -17.19 -6.91
CA SER A 85 8.61 -18.50 -7.03
C SER A 85 7.78 -18.86 -5.79
N GLU A 86 8.23 -18.46 -4.61
CA GLU A 86 7.50 -18.74 -3.36
C GLU A 86 6.14 -18.04 -3.34
N ASP A 87 6.06 -16.78 -3.82
CA ASP A 87 4.79 -16.06 -3.96
C ASP A 87 3.84 -16.77 -4.90
N CYS A 88 4.35 -17.30 -6.01
CA CYS A 88 3.56 -18.08 -6.96
C CYS A 88 3.02 -19.38 -6.33
N ASP A 89 3.85 -20.10 -5.60
CA ASP A 89 3.46 -21.32 -4.92
C ASP A 89 2.43 -21.07 -3.82
N VAL A 90 2.60 -20.01 -3.04
CA VAL A 90 1.65 -19.60 -2.00
C VAL A 90 0.32 -19.19 -2.61
N SER A 91 0.34 -18.38 -3.67
CA SER A 91 -0.88 -17.98 -4.38
C SER A 91 -1.63 -19.18 -4.95
N LEU A 92 -0.91 -20.09 -5.62
CA LEU A 92 -1.52 -21.26 -6.26
C LEU A 92 -2.21 -22.20 -5.25
N ARG A 93 -1.67 -22.29 -4.04
CA ARG A 93 -2.20 -23.14 -2.96
C ARG A 93 -3.19 -22.40 -2.06
N SER A 94 -3.34 -21.10 -2.24
CA SER A 94 -4.29 -20.29 -1.44
C SER A 94 -5.75 -20.62 -1.82
N ASP A 95 -6.64 -20.19 -0.99
CA ASP A 95 -8.08 -20.24 -1.20
C ASP A 95 -8.63 -19.00 -1.93
N GLU A 96 -7.72 -18.14 -2.44
CA GLU A 96 -8.13 -17.00 -3.26
C GLU A 96 -8.64 -17.47 -4.63
N PRO A 97 -9.82 -17.03 -5.06
CA PRO A 97 -10.38 -17.40 -6.36
C PRO A 97 -9.61 -16.78 -7.53
N ASP A 98 -8.92 -15.67 -7.30
CA ASP A 98 -8.10 -14.96 -8.27
C ASP A 98 -6.63 -15.13 -7.96
N PHE A 99 -5.86 -15.63 -8.93
CA PHE A 99 -4.43 -15.88 -8.76
C PHE A 99 -3.64 -14.58 -8.56
N GLU A 100 -4.08 -13.48 -9.18
CA GLU A 100 -3.45 -12.17 -9.08
C GLU A 100 -3.61 -11.58 -7.67
N ASP A 101 -4.82 -11.65 -7.10
CA ASP A 101 -5.06 -11.27 -5.71
C ASP A 101 -4.27 -12.17 -4.75
N GLY A 102 -4.19 -13.47 -5.06
CA GLY A 102 -3.36 -14.42 -4.33
C GLY A 102 -1.88 -14.06 -4.34
N LEU A 103 -1.35 -13.54 -5.44
CA LEU A 103 0.03 -13.06 -5.52
C LEU A 103 0.26 -11.79 -4.67
N VAL A 104 -0.65 -10.84 -4.68
CA VAL A 104 -0.56 -9.64 -3.83
C VAL A 104 -0.61 -10.03 -2.35
N ARG A 105 -1.51 -10.94 -1.98
CA ARG A 105 -1.61 -11.51 -0.64
C ARG A 105 -0.30 -12.20 -0.23
N ALA A 106 0.24 -13.11 -1.05
CA ALA A 106 1.48 -13.81 -0.79
C ALA A 106 2.64 -12.83 -0.59
N CYS A 107 2.77 -11.85 -1.48
CA CYS A 107 3.77 -10.79 -1.38
C CYS A 107 3.68 -10.04 -0.05
N ALA A 108 2.47 -9.70 0.41
CA ALA A 108 2.27 -9.03 1.68
C ALA A 108 2.68 -9.91 2.86
N GLU A 109 2.24 -11.17 2.88
CA GLU A 109 2.52 -12.11 3.97
C GLU A 109 4.01 -12.44 4.06
N LEU A 110 4.66 -12.75 2.93
CA LEU A 110 6.09 -13.12 2.87
C LEU A 110 7.04 -11.95 3.17
N ASN A 111 6.61 -10.72 2.94
CA ASN A 111 7.42 -9.53 3.21
C ASN A 111 7.12 -8.84 4.56
N GLY A 112 6.33 -9.46 5.42
CA GLY A 112 6.02 -8.92 6.75
C GLY A 112 5.30 -7.57 6.69
N ILE A 113 4.35 -7.44 5.78
CA ILE A 113 3.50 -6.25 5.63
C ILE A 113 2.48 -6.21 6.76
N ASP A 114 2.25 -5.03 7.34
CA ASP A 114 1.28 -4.83 8.42
C ASP A 114 -0.13 -4.53 7.88
N PHE A 115 -0.23 -3.82 6.75
CA PHE A 115 -1.49 -3.50 6.10
C PHE A 115 -1.40 -3.56 4.58
N ILE A 116 -2.41 -4.17 3.95
CA ILE A 116 -2.67 -4.01 2.52
C ILE A 116 -3.62 -2.83 2.34
N LEU A 117 -3.19 -1.80 1.61
CA LEU A 117 -4.01 -0.66 1.25
C LEU A 117 -4.66 -0.92 -0.09
N THR A 118 -5.97 -1.10 -0.08
CA THR A 118 -6.75 -1.47 -1.27
C THR A 118 -8.13 -0.81 -1.23
N ARG A 119 -8.75 -0.67 -2.39
CA ARG A 119 -10.16 -0.25 -2.51
C ARG A 119 -11.11 -1.42 -2.36
N ASP A 120 -10.62 -2.65 -2.55
CA ASP A 120 -11.38 -3.89 -2.40
C ASP A 120 -10.80 -4.75 -1.26
N ALA A 121 -11.13 -4.37 -0.02
CA ALA A 121 -10.67 -5.12 1.14
C ALA A 121 -11.20 -6.56 1.18
N LYS A 122 -12.34 -6.84 0.54
CA LYS A 122 -12.94 -8.19 0.50
C LYS A 122 -12.09 -9.18 -0.29
N ALA A 123 -11.35 -8.71 -1.29
CA ALA A 123 -10.42 -9.55 -2.04
C ALA A 123 -9.32 -10.17 -1.16
N PHE A 124 -9.12 -9.67 0.05
CA PHE A 124 -8.10 -10.11 0.99
C PHE A 124 -8.66 -10.61 2.32
N ASP A 125 -9.94 -10.99 2.38
CA ASP A 125 -10.60 -11.45 3.62
C ASP A 125 -9.92 -12.68 4.24
N HIS A 126 -9.26 -13.52 3.42
CA HIS A 126 -8.54 -14.71 3.87
C HIS A 126 -7.06 -14.42 4.21
N SER A 127 -6.57 -13.22 3.98
CA SER A 127 -5.19 -12.86 4.31
C SER A 127 -4.99 -12.72 5.82
N THR A 128 -3.82 -13.13 6.30
CA THR A 128 -3.38 -12.82 7.68
C THR A 128 -3.00 -11.35 7.83
N VAL A 129 -2.75 -10.66 6.72
CA VAL A 129 -2.46 -9.22 6.68
C VAL A 129 -3.77 -8.45 6.54
N ARG A 130 -3.99 -7.49 7.41
CA ARG A 130 -5.21 -6.68 7.40
C ARG A 130 -5.28 -5.79 6.16
N ALA A 131 -6.36 -5.91 5.39
CA ALA A 131 -6.65 -5.05 4.25
C ALA A 131 -7.62 -3.93 4.64
N VAL A 132 -7.29 -2.70 4.29
CA VAL A 132 -8.11 -1.50 4.55
C VAL A 132 -7.96 -0.50 3.41
N ASN A 133 -8.91 0.41 3.25
CA ASN A 133 -8.74 1.55 2.36
C ASN A 133 -7.88 2.66 3.00
N CYS A 134 -7.43 3.61 2.20
CA CYS A 134 -6.56 4.70 2.67
C CYS A 134 -7.21 5.55 3.76
N ALA A 135 -8.50 5.87 3.64
CA ALA A 135 -9.23 6.65 4.64
C ALA A 135 -9.21 5.94 6.00
N LYS A 136 -9.51 4.63 6.02
CA LYS A 136 -9.50 3.83 7.25
C LYS A 136 -8.11 3.71 7.87
N TYR A 137 -7.10 3.53 7.04
CA TYR A 137 -5.71 3.51 7.50
C TYR A 137 -5.32 4.83 8.18
N LEU A 138 -5.67 5.97 7.56
CA LEU A 138 -5.40 7.29 8.12
C LEU A 138 -6.12 7.53 9.45
N GLU A 139 -7.36 7.04 9.60
CA GLU A 139 -8.08 7.08 10.88
C GLU A 139 -7.35 6.28 11.97
N ILE A 140 -6.94 5.04 11.66
CA ILE A 140 -6.22 4.17 12.61
C ILE A 140 -4.91 4.84 13.04
N PHE A 141 -4.21 5.44 12.09
CA PHE A 141 -2.94 6.11 12.36
C PHE A 141 -3.14 7.39 13.20
N ALA A 142 -4.08 8.24 12.83
CA ALA A 142 -4.39 9.46 13.57
C ALA A 142 -4.78 9.16 15.04
N ALA A 143 -5.62 8.16 15.27
CA ALA A 143 -6.00 7.74 16.62
C ALA A 143 -4.81 7.26 17.44
N ARG A 144 -3.86 6.54 16.83
CA ARG A 144 -2.63 6.09 17.50
C ARG A 144 -1.69 7.26 17.83
N ASP A 145 -1.56 8.22 16.92
CA ASP A 145 -0.71 9.40 17.12
C ASP A 145 -1.27 10.32 18.24
N GLU A 146 -2.59 10.51 18.28
CA GLU A 146 -3.26 11.23 19.37
C GLU A 146 -3.09 10.52 20.71
N ALA A 147 -3.26 9.20 20.76
CA ALA A 147 -3.05 8.42 21.98
C ALA A 147 -1.59 8.50 22.46
N ALA A 148 -0.62 8.48 21.55
CA ALA A 148 0.80 8.62 21.87
C ALA A 148 1.13 10.02 22.40
N ARG A 149 0.55 11.06 21.80
CA ARG A 149 0.69 12.46 22.28
C ARG A 149 0.02 12.65 23.64
N GLY A 150 -1.20 12.13 23.84
CA GLY A 150 -1.89 12.17 25.11
C GLY A 150 -1.11 11.49 26.24
N ALA A 151 -0.50 10.34 25.99
CA ALA A 151 0.37 9.64 26.94
C ALA A 151 1.66 10.42 27.26
N ALA A 152 2.20 11.19 26.30
CA ALA A 152 3.38 12.02 26.51
C ALA A 152 3.10 13.30 27.35
N PHE A 153 1.85 13.79 27.36
CA PHE A 153 1.43 14.96 28.12
C PHE A 153 0.69 14.61 29.43
N GLY A 154 0.35 13.36 29.64
CA GLY A 154 -0.31 12.88 30.83
C GLY A 154 0.67 12.23 31.79
N VAL A 155 1.47 13.02 32.50
CA VAL A 155 1.92 12.79 33.89
C VAL A 155 2.76 13.98 34.35
N ARG A 156 2.18 14.81 35.23
CA ARG A 156 2.93 15.14 36.45
C ARG A 156 1.92 15.55 37.54
N PRO A 157 2.07 14.96 38.73
CA PRO A 157 1.42 15.49 39.92
C PRO A 157 2.00 16.83 40.31
#